data_b1ad82a13cac296d5c597620fd2ebad0
#
_entry.id   b1ad82a13cac296d5c597620fd2ebad0
#
_cell.length_a   1.000
_cell.length_b   1.000
_cell.length_c   1.000
_cell.angle_alpha   90.00
_cell.angle_beta   90.00
_cell.angle_gamma   90.00
#
_symmetry.space_group_name_H-M   'P 1'
#
loop_
_entity.id
_entity.type
_entity.pdbx_description
1 polymer ?
#
loop_
_entity_poly.entity_id
_entity_poly.type
_entity_poly.pdbx_seq_one_letter_code
_entity_poly.pdbx_strand_id
1 'polypeptide(L)'
;NTPNEYERTLAVLKKTMDLQSAAVDEDFNPCELNDEELYELMRNVADDFGIVNPFPDKERFYDIYRTLKNFEDVTWTDIIEYGDRRFKFRIPEALIDEMEKNFIEGFQEVLIPEAEKFSPCLERLVEAHGDSHFMLTTMDNFYYKILNEMFSDNEMVDVKQTSIYEYEFTSEKFDLILAVPIFGVRDKADEQSTFICREYDMIAAENLALHLKSEGILSIVLPAKITFGGGRVKELREFLQSMYCIKEIAELPSGIFENTAVKAYLLTITTGRTDEVTIKRYVTNTKNPRKDGIGRLVVQDDTFVLEDELTDMGDWNVDRIFESQDEDWIRFQESNVKKQELGTVASIFRGKAVSHKDPTGNIGVVNISNIGEYEIDYSSLDHLEEEERKVTNYLLKDGDLLIPARGTAIRVAIFKEQIYPCIASSNVIVIRAIDESLSITYLKLFFDSPLGRKMLITRQQGTAVMNISYKELNNIEIPLPSVEEQKQIADTYTREFEVYKKTIQEAESRWSSVLAELQERI
;
A
#
# COMPACT_ATOMS: atom_id res chain seq x y z
N ASN A 1 17.36 -4.40 4.10
CA ASN A 1 18.12 -3.15 3.91
C ASN A 1 19.55 -3.39 4.35
N THR A 2 20.48 -3.43 3.42
CA THR A 2 21.90 -3.55 3.75
C THR A 2 22.45 -2.16 4.04
N PRO A 3 23.17 -1.97 5.16
CA PRO A 3 23.83 -0.71 5.48
C PRO A 3 24.78 -0.32 4.36
N ASN A 4 24.78 0.94 4.00
CA ASN A 4 25.70 1.44 2.97
C ASN A 4 27.10 1.74 3.58
N GLU A 5 28.08 1.99 2.71
CA GLU A 5 29.44 2.27 3.11
C GLU A 5 29.56 3.51 4.02
N TYR A 6 28.70 4.53 3.79
CA TYR A 6 28.73 5.77 4.58
C TYR A 6 28.21 5.55 6.00
N GLU A 7 27.12 4.79 6.18
CA GLU A 7 26.62 4.43 7.51
C GLU A 7 27.67 3.68 8.31
N ARG A 8 28.31 2.69 7.69
CA ARG A 8 29.38 1.90 8.30
C ARG A 8 30.55 2.77 8.73
N THR A 9 30.98 3.67 7.86
CA THR A 9 32.08 4.60 8.15
C THR A 9 31.73 5.52 9.30
N LEU A 10 30.54 6.12 9.31
CA LEU A 10 30.08 7.00 10.39
C LEU A 10 29.94 6.27 11.72
N ALA A 11 29.42 5.03 11.72
CA ALA A 11 29.31 4.23 12.93
C ALA A 11 30.67 3.94 13.58
N VAL A 12 31.67 3.59 12.77
CA VAL A 12 33.05 3.38 13.25
C VAL A 12 33.62 4.67 13.85
N LEU A 13 33.44 5.79 13.17
CA LEU A 13 33.95 7.10 13.67
C LEU A 13 33.26 7.49 14.97
N LYS A 14 31.93 7.41 15.04
CA LYS A 14 31.19 7.74 16.26
C LYS A 14 31.61 6.87 17.44
N LYS A 15 31.62 5.55 17.29
CA LYS A 15 32.03 4.65 18.38
C LYS A 15 33.48 4.92 18.83
N THR A 16 34.38 5.22 17.89
CA THR A 16 35.77 5.58 18.22
C THR A 16 35.81 6.86 19.05
N MET A 17 34.98 7.87 18.71
CA MET A 17 34.86 9.12 19.47
C MET A 17 34.30 8.89 20.87
N ASP A 18 33.22 8.10 20.97
CA ASP A 18 32.57 7.79 22.25
C ASP A 18 33.53 7.08 23.21
N LEU A 19 34.28 6.08 22.72
CA LEU A 19 35.27 5.35 23.52
C LEU A 19 36.44 6.26 23.94
N GLN A 20 36.90 7.17 23.09
CA GLN A 20 37.94 8.13 23.46
C GLN A 20 37.44 9.10 24.53
N SER A 21 36.20 9.57 24.43
CA SER A 21 35.60 10.49 25.40
C SER A 21 35.41 9.80 26.75
N ALA A 22 34.90 8.57 26.79
CA ALA A 22 34.73 7.79 28.03
C ALA A 22 36.07 7.54 28.75
N ALA A 23 37.15 7.33 28.02
CA ALA A 23 38.49 7.15 28.60
C ALA A 23 39.06 8.42 29.27
N VAL A 24 38.51 9.60 28.94
CA VAL A 24 38.89 10.90 29.51
C VAL A 24 38.11 11.18 30.82
N ASP A 25 36.88 10.71 30.94
CA ASP A 25 36.02 10.93 32.11
C ASP A 25 36.30 10.01 33.31
N GLU A 26 36.92 8.86 33.11
CA GLU A 26 37.42 8.04 34.22
C GLU A 26 38.71 8.71 34.76
N ASP A 27 38.77 9.05 36.04
CA ASP A 27 39.83 9.73 36.84
C ASP A 27 41.27 9.23 36.64
N PHE A 28 41.57 8.62 35.54
CA PHE A 28 42.86 8.13 35.12
C PHE A 28 43.42 8.99 33.95
N ASN A 29 44.10 10.06 34.31
CA ASN A 29 45.02 10.81 33.47
C ASN A 29 44.53 11.03 32.03
N PRO A 30 44.01 12.22 31.68
CA PRO A 30 43.52 12.51 30.35
C PRO A 30 44.67 12.63 29.33
N CYS A 31 45.35 11.53 29.06
CA CYS A 31 46.18 11.46 27.88
C CYS A 31 45.27 11.19 26.70
N GLU A 32 45.01 12.23 25.90
CA GLU A 32 44.51 11.99 24.54
C GLU A 32 45.38 10.89 23.93
N LEU A 33 44.73 9.85 23.38
CA LEU A 33 45.42 8.80 22.65
C LEU A 33 46.31 9.47 21.59
N ASN A 34 47.56 9.00 21.48
CA ASN A 34 48.38 9.45 20.36
C ASN A 34 47.78 8.95 19.04
N ASP A 35 48.21 9.54 17.95
CA ASP A 35 47.66 9.28 16.63
C ASP A 35 47.66 7.75 16.28
N GLU A 36 48.71 7.02 16.69
CA GLU A 36 48.83 5.59 16.41
C GLU A 36 47.81 4.76 17.24
N GLU A 37 47.69 5.06 18.52
CA GLU A 37 46.71 4.43 19.43
C GLU A 37 45.28 4.72 18.99
N LEU A 38 44.98 5.91 18.54
CA LEU A 38 43.67 6.31 18.02
C LEU A 38 43.36 5.53 16.74
N TYR A 39 44.31 5.36 15.84
CA TYR A 39 44.12 4.58 14.63
C TYR A 39 43.89 3.10 14.91
N GLU A 40 44.60 2.52 15.89
CA GLU A 40 44.39 1.14 16.36
C GLU A 40 43.01 0.98 17.00
N LEU A 41 42.57 1.94 17.82
CA LEU A 41 41.23 1.95 18.38
C LEU A 41 40.15 1.93 17.27
N MET A 42 40.27 2.78 16.28
CA MET A 42 39.34 2.80 15.12
C MET A 42 39.32 1.45 14.40
N ARG A 43 40.47 0.82 14.20
CA ARG A 43 40.54 -0.53 13.56
C ARG A 43 39.84 -1.58 14.38
N ASN A 44 40.04 -1.59 15.70
CA ASN A 44 39.39 -2.53 16.61
C ASN A 44 37.86 -2.34 16.58
N VAL A 45 37.39 -1.07 16.55
CA VAL A 45 35.97 -0.75 16.39
C VAL A 45 35.44 -1.25 15.04
N ALA A 46 36.16 -1.05 13.95
CA ALA A 46 35.75 -1.56 12.63
C ALA A 46 35.65 -3.09 12.62
N ASP A 47 36.63 -3.76 13.18
CA ASP A 47 36.63 -5.23 13.30
C ASP A 47 35.46 -5.72 14.17
N ASP A 48 35.17 -5.02 15.28
CA ASP A 48 34.03 -5.35 16.16
C ASP A 48 32.68 -5.19 15.43
N PHE A 49 32.51 -4.16 14.61
CA PHE A 49 31.33 -3.99 13.75
C PHE A 49 31.30 -4.95 12.54
N GLY A 50 32.34 -5.76 12.33
CA GLY A 50 32.48 -6.63 11.17
C GLY A 50 32.63 -5.83 9.86
N ILE A 51 33.24 -4.66 9.93
CA ILE A 51 33.44 -3.73 8.83
C ILE A 51 34.89 -3.80 8.37
N VAL A 52 35.11 -3.97 7.08
CA VAL A 52 36.43 -3.82 6.49
C VAL A 52 36.91 -2.40 6.77
N ASN A 53 38.18 -2.26 7.27
CA ASN A 53 38.72 -0.96 7.65
C ASN A 53 38.36 0.14 6.63
N PRO A 54 37.50 1.11 7.00
CA PRO A 54 37.03 2.17 6.10
C PRO A 54 38.11 3.22 5.80
N PHE A 55 39.21 3.18 6.54
CA PHE A 55 40.32 4.13 6.44
C PHE A 55 41.67 3.43 6.29
N PRO A 56 41.98 2.85 5.12
CA PRO A 56 43.31 2.30 4.89
C PRO A 56 44.41 3.37 4.88
N ASP A 57 44.06 4.63 4.65
CA ASP A 57 44.95 5.80 4.73
C ASP A 57 44.79 6.49 6.10
N LYS A 58 45.86 6.45 6.92
CA LYS A 58 45.88 7.04 8.26
C LYS A 58 45.67 8.54 8.24
N GLU A 59 46.31 9.28 7.31
CA GLU A 59 46.19 10.75 7.24
C GLU A 59 44.74 11.17 6.96
N ARG A 60 44.09 10.45 6.04
CA ARG A 60 42.68 10.68 5.74
C ARG A 60 41.76 10.38 6.93
N PHE A 61 42.09 9.34 7.72
CA PHE A 61 41.35 9.09 8.96
C PHE A 61 41.46 10.25 9.93
N TYR A 62 42.67 10.74 10.20
CA TYR A 62 42.87 11.83 11.15
C TYR A 62 42.18 13.13 10.71
N ASP A 63 42.23 13.47 9.43
CA ASP A 63 41.59 14.66 8.90
C ASP A 63 40.08 14.63 9.08
N ILE A 64 39.46 13.50 8.75
CA ILE A 64 38.01 13.29 8.90
C ILE A 64 37.64 13.25 10.37
N TYR A 65 38.36 12.49 11.18
CA TYR A 65 38.13 12.36 12.61
C TYR A 65 38.16 13.72 13.33
N ARG A 66 39.21 14.54 13.09
CA ARG A 66 39.34 15.87 13.65
C ARG A 66 38.24 16.81 13.17
N THR A 67 37.82 16.68 11.95
CA THR A 67 36.69 17.46 11.41
C THR A 67 35.41 17.11 12.12
N LEU A 68 35.10 15.80 12.27
CA LEU A 68 33.88 15.31 12.93
C LEU A 68 33.87 15.52 14.44
N LYS A 69 35.04 15.50 15.12
CA LYS A 69 35.15 15.83 16.55
C LYS A 69 34.59 17.22 16.90
N ASN A 70 34.54 18.12 15.93
CA ASN A 70 33.93 19.45 16.10
C ASN A 70 32.40 19.45 15.91
N PHE A 71 31.79 18.32 15.48
CA PHE A 71 30.35 18.13 15.35
C PHE A 71 29.90 17.20 16.48
N GLU A 72 29.76 17.76 17.69
CA GLU A 72 29.46 17.02 18.92
C GLU A 72 28.07 16.36 18.94
N ASP A 73 27.21 16.62 17.91
CA ASP A 73 25.78 16.28 17.94
C ASP A 73 25.37 15.11 17.03
N VAL A 74 26.31 14.27 16.53
CA VAL A 74 25.92 13.10 15.71
C VAL A 74 25.39 11.98 16.60
N THR A 75 24.10 11.69 16.48
CA THR A 75 23.45 10.60 17.21
C THR A 75 23.51 9.27 16.45
N TRP A 76 23.24 8.14 17.14
CA TRP A 76 23.10 6.85 16.49
C TRP A 76 21.90 6.81 15.54
N THR A 77 20.81 7.52 15.90
CA THR A 77 19.65 7.74 15.05
C THR A 77 20.04 8.42 13.73
N ASP A 78 20.86 9.48 13.77
CA ASP A 78 21.37 10.16 12.57
C ASP A 78 22.14 9.20 11.65
N ILE A 79 22.92 8.29 12.23
CA ILE A 79 23.68 7.30 11.47
C ILE A 79 22.76 6.34 10.74
N ILE A 80 21.74 5.80 11.43
CA ILE A 80 20.74 4.92 10.78
C ILE A 80 20.02 5.69 9.66
N GLU A 81 19.73 6.96 9.86
CA GLU A 81 18.98 7.79 8.91
C GLU A 81 19.82 8.35 7.76
N TYR A 82 21.15 8.46 7.93
CA TYR A 82 22.04 9.04 6.92
C TYR A 82 22.15 8.22 5.64
N GLY A 83 21.82 6.94 5.68
CA GLY A 83 21.91 6.08 4.52
C GLY A 83 21.14 6.56 3.29
N ASP A 84 21.44 5.97 2.13
CA ASP A 84 20.80 6.35 0.87
C ASP A 84 19.28 6.17 0.96
N ARG A 85 18.57 7.28 1.09
CA ARG A 85 17.11 7.35 1.23
C ARG A 85 16.36 6.59 0.12
N ARG A 86 16.97 6.40 -1.03
CA ARG A 86 16.38 5.68 -2.17
C ARG A 86 16.22 4.18 -1.92
N PHE A 87 17.02 3.62 -1.02
CA PHE A 87 17.05 2.18 -0.75
C PHE A 87 16.55 1.81 0.66
N LYS A 88 16.32 2.79 1.53
CA LYS A 88 15.80 2.55 2.87
C LYS A 88 14.28 2.55 2.90
N PHE A 89 13.73 1.51 3.50
CA PHE A 89 12.33 1.52 3.90
C PHE A 89 12.23 2.25 5.23
N ARG A 90 11.62 3.43 5.21
CA ARG A 90 11.38 4.25 6.40
C ARG A 90 9.93 4.19 6.78
N ILE A 91 9.67 4.07 8.08
CA ILE A 91 8.33 4.20 8.62
C ILE A 91 8.12 5.70 8.92
N PRO A 92 7.08 6.34 8.36
CA PRO A 92 6.78 7.73 8.68
C PRO A 92 6.43 7.89 10.17
N GLU A 93 6.91 8.98 10.80
CA GLU A 93 6.60 9.30 12.20
C GLU A 93 5.09 9.27 12.47
N ALA A 94 4.28 9.86 11.58
CA ALA A 94 2.84 9.86 11.69
C ALA A 94 2.21 8.46 11.82
N LEU A 95 2.82 7.44 11.19
CA LEU A 95 2.37 6.06 11.32
C LEU A 95 2.80 5.46 12.66
N ILE A 96 4.02 5.77 13.11
CA ILE A 96 4.50 5.36 14.43
C ILE A 96 3.62 5.97 15.53
N ASP A 97 3.25 7.26 15.41
CA ASP A 97 2.34 7.93 16.34
C ASP A 97 0.95 7.25 16.40
N GLU A 98 0.43 6.74 15.27
CA GLU A 98 -0.82 5.95 15.29
C GLU A 98 -0.63 4.59 15.97
N MET A 99 0.48 3.91 15.72
CA MET A 99 0.79 2.63 16.37
C MET A 99 1.02 2.79 17.86
N GLU A 100 1.64 3.90 18.30
CA GLU A 100 1.88 4.26 19.70
C GLU A 100 0.59 4.37 20.53
N LYS A 101 -0.53 4.70 19.93
CA LYS A 101 -1.84 4.75 20.62
C LYS A 101 -2.31 3.41 21.20
N ASN A 102 -1.64 2.31 20.86
CA ASN A 102 -1.90 0.99 21.43
C ASN A 102 -1.18 0.74 22.77
N PHE A 103 -0.30 1.65 23.22
CA PHE A 103 0.23 1.58 24.57
C PHE A 103 -0.89 1.86 25.60
N ILE A 104 -0.81 1.16 26.71
CA ILE A 104 -1.71 1.36 27.86
C ILE A 104 -0.89 1.85 29.06
N GLU A 105 -1.56 2.40 30.05
CA GLU A 105 -0.88 2.80 31.30
C GLU A 105 -0.31 1.57 32.05
N GLY A 106 0.90 1.72 32.58
CA GLY A 106 1.60 0.70 33.35
C GLY A 106 2.60 -0.11 32.57
N PHE A 107 3.16 -1.11 33.23
CA PHE A 107 4.20 -1.97 32.66
C PHE A 107 3.66 -2.85 31.53
N GLN A 108 4.40 -2.88 30.43
CA GLN A 108 4.16 -3.78 29.29
C GLN A 108 5.49 -4.43 28.82
N GLU A 109 5.41 -5.69 28.39
CA GLU A 109 6.45 -6.31 27.58
C GLU A 109 6.17 -5.96 26.12
N VAL A 110 7.04 -5.19 25.51
CA VAL A 110 6.87 -4.64 24.15
C VAL A 110 7.88 -5.24 23.20
N LEU A 111 7.43 -5.72 22.04
CA LEU A 111 8.29 -6.15 20.95
C LEU A 111 8.24 -5.15 19.80
N ILE A 112 9.39 -4.69 19.36
CA ILE A 112 9.55 -3.93 18.12
C ILE A 112 10.51 -4.70 17.19
N PRO A 113 10.00 -5.50 16.26
CA PRO A 113 10.83 -6.21 15.31
C PRO A 113 11.33 -5.29 14.20
N GLU A 114 12.51 -5.59 13.66
CA GLU A 114 13.19 -4.77 12.65
C GLU A 114 13.27 -3.30 13.11
N ALA A 115 13.72 -3.13 14.36
CA ALA A 115 13.62 -1.86 15.11
C ALA A 115 14.36 -0.70 14.44
N GLU A 116 15.37 -0.97 13.59
CA GLU A 116 16.03 0.04 12.77
C GLU A 116 15.08 0.82 11.85
N LYS A 117 13.93 0.25 11.51
CA LYS A 117 12.90 0.94 10.70
C LYS A 117 12.15 2.02 11.48
N PHE A 118 12.13 1.89 12.81
CA PHE A 118 11.50 2.83 13.73
C PHE A 118 12.43 3.96 14.17
N SER A 119 13.65 4.01 13.63
CA SER A 119 14.69 4.98 14.03
C SER A 119 14.21 6.42 14.21
N PRO A 120 13.28 6.97 13.39
CA PRO A 120 12.84 8.34 13.56
C PRO A 120 12.22 8.65 14.93
N CYS A 121 11.63 7.63 15.58
CA CYS A 121 10.92 7.80 16.85
C CYS A 121 11.33 6.77 17.92
N LEU A 122 12.30 5.89 17.66
CA LEU A 122 12.58 4.77 18.54
C LEU A 122 13.00 5.19 19.95
N GLU A 123 13.93 6.15 20.05
CA GLU A 123 14.39 6.70 21.34
C GLU A 123 13.22 7.36 22.08
N ARG A 124 12.43 8.19 21.37
CA ARG A 124 11.24 8.85 21.93
C ARG A 124 10.22 7.83 22.46
N LEU A 125 9.96 6.75 21.71
CA LEU A 125 9.04 5.68 22.15
C LEU A 125 9.51 5.02 23.45
N VAL A 126 10.78 4.66 23.52
CA VAL A 126 11.36 4.03 24.71
C VAL A 126 11.33 4.99 25.90
N GLU A 127 11.67 6.25 25.71
CA GLU A 127 11.64 7.27 26.77
C GLU A 127 10.21 7.57 27.26
N ALA A 128 9.26 7.71 26.32
CA ALA A 128 7.86 8.00 26.65
C ALA A 128 7.19 6.87 27.45
N HIS A 129 7.65 5.64 27.25
CA HIS A 129 7.11 4.43 27.89
C HIS A 129 8.16 3.72 28.74
N GLY A 130 8.99 4.49 29.46
CA GLY A 130 10.11 4.01 30.26
C GLY A 130 9.76 3.02 31.38
N ASP A 131 8.49 2.89 31.76
CA ASP A 131 7.99 1.89 32.69
C ASP A 131 7.85 0.49 32.05
N SER A 132 7.97 0.39 30.71
CA SER A 132 7.82 -0.84 29.95
C SER A 132 9.18 -1.45 29.59
N HIS A 133 9.20 -2.76 29.42
CA HIS A 133 10.37 -3.48 28.93
C HIS A 133 10.28 -3.70 27.41
N PHE A 134 11.32 -3.33 26.70
CA PHE A 134 11.37 -3.40 25.24
C PHE A 134 12.31 -4.51 24.76
N MET A 135 11.81 -5.41 23.95
CA MET A 135 12.63 -6.26 23.10
C MET A 135 12.70 -5.66 21.70
N LEU A 136 13.88 -5.24 21.29
CA LEU A 136 14.17 -4.76 19.95
C LEU A 136 14.82 -5.86 19.15
N THR A 137 14.32 -6.20 17.97
CA THR A 137 14.97 -7.22 17.15
C THR A 137 15.37 -6.68 15.78
N THR A 138 16.43 -7.23 15.21
CA THR A 138 16.87 -6.98 13.84
C THR A 138 17.56 -8.23 13.28
N MET A 139 17.50 -8.44 11.98
CA MET A 139 18.23 -9.52 11.31
C MET A 139 19.66 -9.13 10.98
N ASP A 140 19.96 -7.85 10.90
CA ASP A 140 21.26 -7.33 10.45
C ASP A 140 22.21 -7.11 11.62
N ASN A 141 23.40 -7.74 11.58
CA ASN A 141 24.40 -7.61 12.62
C ASN A 141 24.89 -6.17 12.85
N PHE A 142 24.91 -5.35 11.81
CA PHE A 142 25.32 -3.96 11.93
C PHE A 142 24.30 -3.15 12.73
N TYR A 143 23.01 -3.27 12.40
CA TYR A 143 21.94 -2.60 13.15
C TYR A 143 21.79 -3.17 14.56
N TYR A 144 22.03 -4.48 14.75
CA TYR A 144 22.09 -5.08 16.08
C TYR A 144 23.11 -4.35 16.97
N LYS A 145 24.31 -4.09 16.46
CA LYS A 145 25.34 -3.37 17.22
C LYS A 145 24.98 -1.91 17.47
N ILE A 146 24.44 -1.21 16.49
CA ILE A 146 24.00 0.18 16.67
C ILE A 146 22.89 0.26 17.74
N LEU A 147 21.89 -0.60 17.66
CA LEU A 147 20.79 -0.60 18.64
C LEU A 147 21.29 -0.89 20.07
N ASN A 148 22.27 -1.77 20.22
CA ASN A 148 22.92 -1.99 21.53
C ASN A 148 23.66 -0.75 22.01
N GLU A 149 24.32 -0.01 21.12
CA GLU A 149 24.97 1.25 21.51
C GLU A 149 23.96 2.34 21.90
N MET A 150 22.85 2.44 21.15
CA MET A 150 21.78 3.42 21.43
C MET A 150 21.17 3.25 22.83
N PHE A 151 21.05 2.02 23.27
CA PHE A 151 20.37 1.67 24.53
C PHE A 151 21.27 1.02 25.57
N SER A 152 22.61 1.17 25.46
CA SER A 152 23.59 0.55 26.34
C SER A 152 23.36 0.84 27.83
N ASP A 153 22.83 2.03 28.15
CA ASP A 153 22.60 2.49 29.51
C ASP A 153 21.15 2.29 29.97
N ASN A 154 20.32 1.62 29.17
CA ASN A 154 18.91 1.42 29.47
C ASN A 154 18.60 -0.06 29.77
N GLU A 155 18.53 -0.42 31.04
CA GLU A 155 18.23 -1.78 31.50
C GLU A 155 16.83 -2.29 31.10
N MET A 156 15.94 -1.41 30.61
CA MET A 156 14.60 -1.76 30.15
C MET A 156 14.56 -2.10 28.66
N VAL A 157 15.71 -2.17 27.99
CA VAL A 157 15.80 -2.46 26.56
C VAL A 157 16.73 -3.65 26.31
N ASP A 158 16.18 -4.71 25.77
CA ASP A 158 16.93 -5.85 25.26
C ASP A 158 16.98 -5.81 23.73
N VAL A 159 18.18 -5.92 23.16
CA VAL A 159 18.36 -6.02 21.71
C VAL A 159 18.74 -7.46 21.33
N LYS A 160 18.04 -8.04 20.35
CA LYS A 160 18.32 -9.40 19.87
C LYS A 160 18.51 -9.44 18.36
N GLN A 161 19.55 -10.16 17.92
CA GLN A 161 19.73 -10.45 16.51
C GLN A 161 18.96 -11.72 16.15
N THR A 162 17.78 -11.55 15.58
CA THR A 162 16.89 -12.65 15.20
C THR A 162 15.92 -12.23 14.09
N SER A 163 15.25 -13.20 13.47
CA SER A 163 14.32 -12.99 12.37
C SER A 163 12.92 -13.41 12.76
N ILE A 164 11.95 -12.48 12.69
CA ILE A 164 10.54 -12.77 12.93
C ILE A 164 9.91 -13.68 11.85
N TYR A 165 10.63 -13.98 10.78
CA TYR A 165 10.21 -14.91 9.73
C TYR A 165 10.60 -16.37 10.04
N GLU A 166 11.30 -16.59 11.15
CA GLU A 166 11.61 -17.90 11.70
C GLU A 166 10.64 -18.26 12.82
N TYR A 167 10.13 -19.50 12.82
CA TYR A 167 9.07 -19.93 13.75
C TYR A 167 9.44 -19.75 15.22
N GLU A 168 10.66 -20.11 15.60
CA GLU A 168 11.16 -20.04 16.97
C GLU A 168 12.12 -18.86 17.19
N PHE A 169 11.79 -17.67 16.65
CA PHE A 169 12.66 -16.50 16.79
C PHE A 169 12.83 -16.04 18.25
N THR A 170 11.86 -16.34 19.11
CA THR A 170 11.91 -16.14 20.56
C THR A 170 10.92 -17.07 21.26
N SER A 171 11.18 -17.38 22.54
CA SER A 171 10.24 -18.08 23.43
C SER A 171 9.35 -17.11 24.23
N GLU A 172 9.60 -15.81 24.14
CA GLU A 172 8.91 -14.78 24.91
C GLU A 172 7.58 -14.40 24.29
N LYS A 173 6.68 -13.86 25.12
CA LYS A 173 5.38 -13.33 24.70
C LYS A 173 5.23 -11.91 25.18
N PHE A 174 4.45 -11.12 24.44
CA PHE A 174 4.40 -9.67 24.57
C PHE A 174 2.97 -9.16 24.82
N ASP A 175 2.88 -8.06 25.56
CA ASP A 175 1.65 -7.32 25.78
C ASP A 175 1.36 -6.43 24.56
N LEU A 176 2.42 -5.92 23.91
CA LEU A 176 2.31 -5.08 22.72
C LEU A 176 3.39 -5.45 21.69
N ILE A 177 3.00 -5.59 20.45
CA ILE A 177 3.91 -5.77 19.31
C ILE A 177 3.61 -4.69 18.26
N LEU A 178 4.63 -3.90 17.88
CA LEU A 178 4.56 -2.90 16.82
C LEU A 178 5.41 -3.34 15.64
N ALA A 179 4.80 -3.65 14.49
CA ALA A 179 5.52 -4.27 13.38
C ALA A 179 5.21 -3.66 12.01
N VAL A 180 6.25 -3.43 11.22
CA VAL A 180 6.15 -3.11 9.80
C VAL A 180 7.09 -4.07 9.03
N PRO A 181 6.62 -5.28 8.68
CA PRO A 181 7.43 -6.30 8.07
C PRO A 181 7.89 -5.94 6.64
N ILE A 182 8.79 -6.74 6.09
CA ILE A 182 9.23 -6.61 4.70
C ILE A 182 8.11 -7.05 3.77
N PHE A 183 7.71 -6.18 2.83
CA PHE A 183 6.63 -6.45 1.88
C PHE A 183 7.11 -7.22 0.65
N GLY A 184 6.30 -8.18 0.21
CA GLY A 184 6.39 -8.83 -1.08
C GLY A 184 7.60 -9.75 -1.27
N VAL A 185 8.40 -9.98 -0.26
CA VAL A 185 9.47 -10.96 -0.28
C VAL A 185 8.89 -12.33 0.03
N ARG A 186 9.27 -13.32 -0.77
CA ARG A 186 8.83 -14.70 -0.58
C ARG A 186 9.96 -15.54 -0.04
N ASP A 187 9.67 -16.34 0.98
CA ASP A 187 10.59 -17.34 1.49
C ASP A 187 10.94 -18.34 0.39
N LYS A 188 12.25 -18.57 0.20
CA LYS A 188 12.80 -19.49 -0.80
C LYS A 188 12.98 -20.92 -0.28
N ALA A 189 12.74 -21.16 1.01
CA ALA A 189 12.89 -22.49 1.59
C ALA A 189 11.99 -23.50 0.85
N ASP A 190 12.62 -24.50 0.24
CA ASP A 190 11.95 -25.64 -0.34
C ASP A 190 11.42 -26.53 0.79
N GLU A 191 10.14 -26.94 0.64
CA GLU A 191 9.46 -27.98 1.38
C GLU A 191 9.14 -27.71 2.87
N GLN A 192 7.86 -27.69 3.17
CA GLN A 192 7.25 -27.60 4.50
C GLN A 192 7.47 -26.27 5.25
N SER A 193 6.92 -25.20 4.71
CA SER A 193 6.71 -23.99 5.52
C SER A 193 5.85 -24.37 6.75
N THR A 194 6.33 -24.03 7.94
CA THR A 194 5.57 -24.13 9.19
C THR A 194 4.37 -23.18 9.18
N PHE A 195 4.42 -22.14 8.34
CA PHE A 195 3.43 -21.08 8.22
C PHE A 195 2.44 -21.33 7.08
N ILE A 196 1.25 -20.76 7.22
CA ILE A 196 0.18 -20.82 6.21
C ILE A 196 0.63 -20.19 4.89
N CYS A 197 1.24 -19.00 4.94
CA CYS A 197 1.75 -18.28 3.79
C CYS A 197 3.28 -18.41 3.67
N ARG A 198 3.81 -17.97 2.51
CA ARG A 198 5.26 -17.93 2.25
C ARG A 198 5.80 -16.51 2.05
N GLU A 199 4.95 -15.51 1.96
CA GLU A 199 5.33 -14.11 1.89
C GLU A 199 5.68 -13.61 3.30
N TYR A 200 6.79 -12.90 3.44
CA TYR A 200 7.31 -12.41 4.72
C TYR A 200 6.30 -11.58 5.50
N ASP A 201 5.58 -10.68 4.84
CA ASP A 201 4.52 -9.89 5.45
C ASP A 201 3.40 -10.75 6.07
N MET A 202 3.02 -11.83 5.40
CA MET A 202 2.00 -12.77 5.88
C MET A 202 2.54 -13.70 6.97
N ILE A 203 3.81 -14.16 6.84
CA ILE A 203 4.50 -14.92 7.90
C ILE A 203 4.58 -14.09 9.17
N ALA A 204 4.95 -12.81 9.07
CA ALA A 204 5.03 -11.91 10.22
C ALA A 204 3.67 -11.78 10.93
N ALA A 205 2.57 -11.63 10.18
CA ALA A 205 1.24 -11.55 10.76
C ALA A 205 0.88 -12.79 11.58
N GLU A 206 1.15 -14.00 11.05
CA GLU A 206 0.91 -15.26 11.75
C GLU A 206 1.84 -15.43 12.95
N ASN A 207 3.13 -15.29 12.74
CA ASN A 207 4.15 -15.56 13.77
C ASN A 207 4.08 -14.58 14.94
N LEU A 208 3.92 -13.29 14.68
CA LEU A 208 3.81 -12.29 15.72
C LEU A 208 2.52 -12.44 16.54
N ALA A 209 1.40 -12.81 15.91
CA ALA A 209 0.17 -13.09 16.62
C ALA A 209 0.33 -14.27 17.61
N LEU A 210 1.10 -15.32 17.26
CA LEU A 210 1.40 -16.45 18.14
C LEU A 210 2.20 -16.04 19.39
N HIS A 211 2.88 -14.90 19.36
CA HIS A 211 3.71 -14.38 20.47
C HIS A 211 2.99 -13.34 21.33
N LEU A 212 1.68 -13.21 21.21
CA LEU A 212 0.88 -12.35 22.10
C LEU A 212 0.60 -13.04 23.44
N LYS A 213 0.65 -12.27 24.53
CA LYS A 213 0.09 -12.64 25.82
C LYS A 213 -1.44 -12.59 25.82
N SER A 214 -2.08 -12.99 26.94
CA SER A 214 -3.50 -12.69 27.16
C SER A 214 -3.72 -11.18 27.18
N GLU A 215 -4.77 -10.70 26.52
CA GLU A 215 -5.07 -9.26 26.31
C GLU A 215 -3.99 -8.51 25.51
N GLY A 216 -3.04 -9.23 24.91
CA GLY A 216 -1.97 -8.66 24.11
C GLY A 216 -2.48 -8.08 22.79
N ILE A 217 -1.75 -7.09 22.27
CA ILE A 217 -2.08 -6.35 21.05
C ILE A 217 -0.93 -6.46 20.04
N LEU A 218 -1.26 -6.83 18.81
CA LEU A 218 -0.39 -6.71 17.65
C LEU A 218 -0.88 -5.58 16.75
N SER A 219 -0.08 -4.53 16.63
CA SER A 219 -0.28 -3.45 15.66
C SER A 219 0.68 -3.67 14.50
N ILE A 220 0.17 -4.05 13.34
CA ILE A 220 0.97 -4.47 12.20
C ILE A 220 0.52 -3.84 10.90
N VAL A 221 1.48 -3.39 10.08
CA VAL A 221 1.19 -2.89 8.73
C VAL A 221 1.37 -4.01 7.71
N LEU A 222 0.33 -4.25 6.91
CA LEU A 222 0.33 -5.28 5.88
C LEU A 222 -0.09 -4.70 4.53
N PRO A 223 0.41 -5.27 3.40
CA PRO A 223 -0.05 -4.89 2.07
C PRO A 223 -1.52 -5.28 1.85
N ALA A 224 -2.21 -4.56 0.97
CA ALA A 224 -3.64 -4.75 0.69
C ALA A 224 -4.04 -6.19 0.36
N LYS A 225 -3.12 -7.03 -0.07
CA LYS A 225 -3.37 -8.45 -0.34
C LYS A 225 -4.04 -9.17 0.85
N ILE A 226 -3.74 -8.76 2.10
CA ILE A 226 -4.36 -9.35 3.30
C ILE A 226 -5.88 -9.16 3.30
N THR A 227 -6.40 -8.09 2.74
CA THR A 227 -7.84 -7.79 2.80
C THR A 227 -8.68 -8.57 1.79
N PHE A 228 -8.12 -8.96 0.64
CA PHE A 228 -8.87 -9.61 -0.45
C PHE A 228 -8.25 -10.90 -1.00
N GLY A 229 -6.99 -11.21 -0.66
CA GLY A 229 -6.29 -12.35 -1.23
C GLY A 229 -7.02 -13.68 -1.00
N GLY A 230 -7.09 -14.51 -2.03
CA GLY A 230 -7.64 -15.87 -1.97
C GLY A 230 -6.60 -16.91 -1.58
N GLY A 231 -6.98 -18.20 -1.60
CA GLY A 231 -6.10 -19.32 -1.28
C GLY A 231 -5.51 -19.20 0.13
N ARG A 232 -4.19 -19.35 0.26
CA ARG A 232 -3.51 -19.33 1.57
C ARG A 232 -3.68 -18.01 2.33
N VAL A 233 -3.83 -16.88 1.66
CA VAL A 233 -4.08 -15.60 2.34
C VAL A 233 -5.50 -15.58 2.96
N LYS A 234 -6.48 -16.22 2.31
CA LYS A 234 -7.81 -16.43 2.90
C LYS A 234 -7.72 -17.36 4.12
N GLU A 235 -6.97 -18.45 4.02
CA GLU A 235 -6.73 -19.36 5.15
C GLU A 235 -6.07 -18.63 6.34
N LEU A 236 -5.13 -17.72 6.08
CA LEU A 236 -4.50 -16.89 7.12
C LEU A 236 -5.53 -15.96 7.78
N ARG A 237 -6.41 -15.29 7.02
CA ARG A 237 -7.48 -14.46 7.61
C ARG A 237 -8.42 -15.29 8.49
N GLU A 238 -8.85 -16.47 8.00
CA GLU A 238 -9.70 -17.38 8.75
C GLU A 238 -9.01 -17.86 10.04
N PHE A 239 -7.71 -18.16 9.97
CA PHE A 239 -6.92 -18.49 11.15
C PHE A 239 -6.87 -17.32 12.14
N LEU A 240 -6.55 -16.11 11.69
CA LEU A 240 -6.48 -14.93 12.55
C LEU A 240 -7.83 -14.65 13.22
N GLN A 241 -8.94 -14.71 12.49
CA GLN A 241 -10.28 -14.52 13.05
C GLN A 241 -10.73 -15.65 13.98
N SER A 242 -10.25 -16.88 13.77
CA SER A 242 -10.62 -18.01 14.65
C SER A 242 -9.86 -18.02 15.99
N MET A 243 -8.65 -17.47 16.02
CA MET A 243 -7.76 -17.52 17.19
C MET A 243 -7.66 -16.20 17.94
N TYR A 244 -7.96 -15.10 17.27
CA TYR A 244 -7.80 -13.73 17.77
C TYR A 244 -9.01 -12.89 17.37
N CYS A 245 -9.15 -11.70 17.99
CA CYS A 245 -10.11 -10.69 17.58
C CYS A 245 -9.39 -9.62 16.73
N ILE A 246 -10.02 -9.24 15.63
CA ILE A 246 -9.58 -8.10 14.81
C ILE A 246 -10.19 -6.84 15.43
N LYS A 247 -9.37 -5.99 16.03
CA LYS A 247 -9.81 -4.76 16.69
C LYS A 247 -9.98 -3.61 15.70
N GLU A 248 -9.07 -3.49 14.73
CA GLU A 248 -9.08 -2.41 13.76
C GLU A 248 -8.50 -2.85 12.41
N ILE A 249 -9.10 -2.36 11.34
CA ILE A 249 -8.58 -2.41 9.96
C ILE A 249 -8.56 -0.98 9.42
N ALA A 250 -7.38 -0.40 9.27
CA ALA A 250 -7.24 0.98 8.84
C ALA A 250 -6.50 1.07 7.50
N GLU A 251 -7.16 1.60 6.49
CA GLU A 251 -6.55 1.90 5.18
C GLU A 251 -5.59 3.07 5.31
N LEU A 252 -4.35 2.89 4.89
CA LEU A 252 -3.33 3.92 4.90
C LEU A 252 -3.32 4.71 3.58
N PRO A 253 -2.94 6.01 3.61
CA PRO A 253 -2.88 6.83 2.41
C PRO A 253 -1.94 6.26 1.36
N SER A 254 -2.31 6.37 0.09
CA SER A 254 -1.42 6.00 -1.02
C SER A 254 -0.14 6.83 -0.98
N GLY A 255 1.02 6.16 -1.09
CA GLY A 255 2.32 6.81 -1.04
C GLY A 255 2.81 7.17 0.36
N ILE A 256 2.22 6.58 1.41
CA ILE A 256 2.71 6.73 2.79
C ILE A 256 4.17 6.27 2.93
N PHE A 257 4.60 5.31 2.15
CA PHE A 257 6.00 4.87 2.07
C PHE A 257 6.66 5.45 0.83
N GLU A 258 7.78 6.16 1.00
CA GLU A 258 8.44 6.93 -0.07
C GLU A 258 8.83 6.09 -1.29
N ASN A 259 9.23 4.84 -1.10
CA ASN A 259 9.83 3.99 -2.14
C ASN A 259 8.89 2.91 -2.68
N THR A 260 7.62 2.94 -2.34
CA THR A 260 6.65 1.95 -2.84
C THR A 260 5.27 2.56 -3.07
N ALA A 261 4.61 2.11 -4.13
CA ALA A 261 3.21 2.44 -4.40
C ALA A 261 2.24 1.38 -3.84
N VAL A 262 2.73 0.51 -2.96
CA VAL A 262 1.90 -0.55 -2.37
C VAL A 262 0.84 0.07 -1.47
N LYS A 263 -0.43 -0.25 -1.74
CA LYS A 263 -1.54 0.05 -0.83
C LYS A 263 -1.39 -0.83 0.41
N ALA A 264 -1.39 -0.21 1.58
CA ALA A 264 -1.18 -0.89 2.85
C ALA A 264 -2.28 -0.56 3.86
N TYR A 265 -2.41 -1.43 4.85
CA TYR A 265 -3.37 -1.33 5.95
C TYR A 265 -2.65 -1.48 7.28
N LEU A 266 -3.01 -0.67 8.25
CA LEU A 266 -2.66 -0.89 9.64
C LEU A 266 -3.74 -1.78 10.26
N LEU A 267 -3.33 -2.94 10.76
CA LEU A 267 -4.19 -3.89 11.46
C LEU A 267 -3.87 -3.88 12.95
N THR A 268 -4.89 -3.91 13.76
CA THR A 268 -4.77 -4.15 15.21
C THR A 268 -5.48 -5.45 15.55
N ILE A 269 -4.71 -6.43 16.01
CA ILE A 269 -5.16 -7.78 16.37
C ILE A 269 -4.95 -7.95 17.87
N THR A 270 -5.88 -8.60 18.56
CA THR A 270 -5.76 -8.82 20.01
C THR A 270 -6.20 -10.23 20.40
N THR A 271 -5.61 -10.73 21.49
CA THR A 271 -6.10 -11.92 22.20
C THR A 271 -7.25 -11.59 23.17
N GLY A 272 -7.49 -10.30 23.42
CA GLY A 272 -8.64 -9.82 24.17
C GLY A 272 -9.94 -9.99 23.36
N ARG A 273 -11.08 -9.86 24.00
CA ARG A 273 -12.39 -9.96 23.33
C ARG A 273 -12.86 -8.60 22.84
N THR A 274 -13.35 -8.57 21.63
CA THR A 274 -14.11 -7.46 21.07
C THR A 274 -15.18 -8.02 20.15
N ASP A 275 -16.37 -7.45 20.19
CA ASP A 275 -17.47 -7.83 19.28
C ASP A 275 -17.54 -6.91 18.06
N GLU A 276 -16.81 -5.79 18.11
CA GLU A 276 -16.80 -4.77 17.07
C GLU A 276 -15.40 -4.60 16.47
N VAL A 277 -15.35 -4.51 15.15
CA VAL A 277 -14.14 -4.21 14.38
C VAL A 277 -14.23 -2.79 13.86
N THR A 278 -13.31 -1.94 14.27
CA THR A 278 -13.22 -0.56 13.77
C THR A 278 -12.61 -0.55 12.36
N ILE A 279 -13.28 0.10 11.44
CA ILE A 279 -12.81 0.27 10.05
C ILE A 279 -12.51 1.75 9.84
N LYS A 280 -11.30 2.07 9.39
CA LYS A 280 -10.87 3.45 9.17
C LYS A 280 -10.24 3.63 7.79
N ARG A 281 -10.32 4.86 7.32
CA ARG A 281 -9.54 5.33 6.18
C ARG A 281 -8.79 6.59 6.59
N TYR A 282 -7.46 6.53 6.47
CA TYR A 282 -6.59 7.67 6.74
C TYR A 282 -6.25 8.45 5.47
N VAL A 283 -6.12 9.74 5.62
CA VAL A 283 -5.52 10.65 4.65
C VAL A 283 -4.41 11.44 5.31
N THR A 284 -3.54 12.02 4.51
CA THR A 284 -2.51 12.94 5.02
C THR A 284 -3.07 14.36 5.07
N ASN A 285 -2.65 15.15 6.05
CA ASN A 285 -3.03 16.56 6.15
C ASN A 285 -2.21 17.48 5.22
N THR A 286 -1.28 16.92 4.44
CA THR A 286 -0.45 17.65 3.48
C THR A 286 -0.99 17.52 2.06
N LYS A 287 -0.94 18.61 1.28
CA LYS A 287 -1.42 18.61 -0.11
C LYS A 287 -0.56 17.78 -1.05
N ASN A 288 0.73 17.69 -0.76
CA ASN A 288 1.69 16.93 -1.56
C ASN A 288 2.66 16.15 -0.66
N PRO A 289 2.27 14.93 -0.21
CA PRO A 289 3.09 14.14 0.70
C PRO A 289 4.51 13.85 0.22
N ARG A 290 4.72 13.76 -1.10
CA ARG A 290 6.06 13.53 -1.67
C ARG A 290 6.99 14.73 -1.56
N LYS A 291 6.44 15.94 -1.53
CA LYS A 291 7.22 17.19 -1.50
C LYS A 291 7.31 17.79 -0.10
N ASP A 292 6.20 17.73 0.64
CA ASP A 292 5.99 18.43 1.90
C ASP A 292 6.11 17.50 3.12
N GLY A 293 6.41 16.20 2.90
CA GLY A 293 6.35 15.15 3.90
C GLY A 293 4.90 14.71 4.17
N ILE A 294 4.75 13.61 4.91
CA ILE A 294 3.43 12.99 5.17
C ILE A 294 2.60 13.81 6.15
N GLY A 295 3.26 14.60 7.02
CA GLY A 295 2.58 15.36 8.07
C GLY A 295 1.91 14.43 9.08
N ARG A 296 0.61 14.64 9.36
CA ARG A 296 -0.19 13.80 10.27
C ARG A 296 -1.17 12.94 9.49
N LEU A 297 -1.45 11.75 10.01
CA LEU A 297 -2.59 10.94 9.57
C LEU A 297 -3.87 11.52 10.17
N VAL A 298 -4.87 11.67 9.32
CA VAL A 298 -6.20 12.16 9.71
C VAL A 298 -7.22 11.13 9.26
N VAL A 299 -8.14 10.78 10.14
CA VAL A 299 -9.27 9.91 9.78
C VAL A 299 -10.16 10.67 8.82
N GLN A 300 -10.31 10.14 7.59
CA GLN A 300 -11.24 10.66 6.59
C GLN A 300 -12.62 10.06 6.80
N ASP A 301 -12.66 8.74 6.94
CA ASP A 301 -13.89 7.97 7.13
C ASP A 301 -13.64 6.93 8.23
N ASP A 302 -14.61 6.71 9.08
CA ASP A 302 -14.60 5.63 10.06
C ASP A 302 -15.99 5.02 10.24
N THR A 303 -15.99 3.76 10.59
CA THR A 303 -17.18 2.99 10.92
C THR A 303 -16.80 1.76 11.74
N PHE A 304 -17.76 0.96 12.11
CA PHE A 304 -17.52 -0.35 12.70
C PHE A 304 -18.42 -1.41 12.05
N VAL A 305 -17.98 -2.67 12.13
CA VAL A 305 -18.78 -3.84 11.79
C VAL A 305 -18.68 -4.85 12.92
N LEU A 306 -19.68 -5.70 13.08
CA LEU A 306 -19.60 -6.80 14.02
C LEU A 306 -18.62 -7.87 13.49
N GLU A 307 -17.93 -8.55 14.39
CA GLU A 307 -16.96 -9.57 14.02
C GLU A 307 -17.59 -10.71 13.19
N ASP A 308 -18.82 -11.10 13.55
CA ASP A 308 -19.59 -12.11 12.80
C ASP A 308 -19.92 -11.63 11.39
N GLU A 309 -20.28 -10.36 11.21
CA GLU A 309 -20.54 -9.77 9.89
C GLU A 309 -19.26 -9.75 9.02
N LEU A 310 -18.12 -9.39 9.61
CA LEU A 310 -16.84 -9.41 8.91
C LEU A 310 -16.47 -10.84 8.47
N THR A 311 -16.77 -11.83 9.31
CA THR A 311 -16.54 -13.25 9.01
C THR A 311 -17.44 -13.72 7.85
N ASP A 312 -18.72 -13.36 7.86
CA ASP A 312 -19.69 -13.70 6.82
C ASP A 312 -19.34 -13.08 5.47
N MET A 313 -18.72 -11.89 5.46
CA MET A 313 -18.23 -11.26 4.22
C MET A 313 -17.11 -12.07 3.54
N GLY A 314 -16.35 -12.87 4.29
CA GLY A 314 -15.27 -13.74 3.80
C GLY A 314 -14.00 -13.01 3.32
N ASP A 315 -14.00 -11.68 3.35
CA ASP A 315 -12.83 -10.84 3.12
C ASP A 315 -12.91 -9.56 3.99
N TRP A 316 -11.82 -8.78 4.01
CA TRP A 316 -11.71 -7.53 4.76
C TRP A 316 -11.69 -6.31 3.82
N ASN A 317 -12.55 -6.32 2.81
CA ASN A 317 -12.61 -5.26 1.83
C ASN A 317 -13.24 -3.99 2.43
N VAL A 318 -12.38 -3.04 2.79
CA VAL A 318 -12.75 -1.78 3.44
C VAL A 318 -13.72 -0.97 2.57
N ASP A 319 -13.51 -0.93 1.25
CA ASP A 319 -14.41 -0.20 0.34
C ASP A 319 -15.81 -0.82 0.32
N ARG A 320 -15.92 -2.16 0.36
CA ARG A 320 -17.21 -2.87 0.43
C ARG A 320 -17.91 -2.64 1.76
N ILE A 321 -17.16 -2.54 2.86
CA ILE A 321 -17.71 -2.25 4.18
C ILE A 321 -18.32 -0.85 4.19
N PHE A 322 -17.58 0.17 3.73
CA PHE A 322 -18.13 1.52 3.62
C PHE A 322 -19.32 1.59 2.65
N GLU A 323 -19.27 0.86 1.52
CA GLU A 323 -20.39 0.75 0.58
C GLU A 323 -21.64 0.20 1.25
N SER A 324 -21.53 -0.87 2.05
CA SER A 324 -22.68 -1.50 2.71
C SER A 324 -23.40 -0.57 3.70
N GLN A 325 -22.74 0.47 4.16
CA GLN A 325 -23.27 1.49 5.08
C GLN A 325 -23.62 2.80 4.37
N ASP A 326 -23.38 2.89 3.06
CA ASP A 326 -23.73 4.06 2.24
C ASP A 326 -25.26 4.16 2.10
N GLU A 327 -25.82 5.35 2.35
CA GLU A 327 -27.28 5.56 2.28
C GLU A 327 -27.86 5.26 0.90
N ASP A 328 -27.14 5.55 -0.19
CA ASP A 328 -27.59 5.27 -1.54
C ASP A 328 -27.57 3.76 -1.82
N TRP A 329 -26.57 3.05 -1.29
CA TRP A 329 -26.52 1.58 -1.36
C TRP A 329 -27.66 0.94 -0.57
N ILE A 330 -27.88 1.36 0.68
CA ILE A 330 -28.98 0.85 1.52
C ILE A 330 -30.31 1.10 0.84
N ARG A 331 -30.54 2.32 0.35
CA ARG A 331 -31.76 2.68 -0.39
C ARG A 331 -31.93 1.83 -1.65
N PHE A 332 -30.85 1.56 -2.37
CA PHE A 332 -30.87 0.63 -3.51
C PHE A 332 -31.25 -0.79 -3.09
N GLN A 333 -30.62 -1.32 -2.03
CA GLN A 333 -30.92 -2.66 -1.54
C GLN A 333 -32.37 -2.80 -1.06
N GLU A 334 -32.92 -1.81 -0.39
CA GLU A 334 -34.29 -1.78 0.11
C GLU A 334 -35.33 -1.47 -0.99
N SER A 335 -34.88 -0.96 -2.14
CA SER A 335 -35.78 -0.64 -3.24
C SER A 335 -36.49 -1.85 -3.83
N ASN A 336 -37.73 -1.67 -4.28
CA ASN A 336 -38.51 -2.71 -4.94
C ASN A 336 -38.11 -2.94 -6.41
N VAL A 337 -37.08 -2.26 -6.91
CA VAL A 337 -36.58 -2.48 -8.27
C VAL A 337 -36.02 -3.90 -8.38
N LYS A 338 -36.39 -4.62 -9.44
CA LYS A 338 -35.79 -5.91 -9.72
C LYS A 338 -34.29 -5.76 -9.85
N LYS A 339 -33.54 -6.53 -9.09
CA LYS A 339 -32.07 -6.59 -9.14
C LYS A 339 -31.64 -7.89 -9.78
N GLN A 340 -30.54 -7.86 -10.51
CA GLN A 340 -30.02 -9.04 -11.17
C GLN A 340 -28.50 -8.93 -11.32
N GLU A 341 -27.80 -10.07 -11.13
CA GLU A 341 -26.37 -10.13 -11.39
C GLU A 341 -26.09 -9.86 -12.87
N LEU A 342 -25.14 -8.96 -13.13
CA LEU A 342 -24.80 -8.52 -14.49
C LEU A 342 -24.44 -9.69 -15.41
N GLY A 343 -23.70 -10.68 -14.89
CA GLY A 343 -23.30 -11.87 -15.64
C GLY A 343 -24.46 -12.75 -16.14
N THR A 344 -25.68 -12.58 -15.59
CA THR A 344 -26.88 -13.32 -16.05
C THR A 344 -27.55 -12.68 -17.26
N VAL A 345 -27.29 -11.38 -17.53
CA VAL A 345 -27.92 -10.61 -18.62
C VAL A 345 -26.90 -10.06 -19.62
N ALA A 346 -25.61 -10.20 -19.34
CA ALA A 346 -24.52 -9.77 -20.21
C ALA A 346 -23.39 -10.82 -20.29
N SER A 347 -22.77 -10.91 -21.46
CA SER A 347 -21.52 -11.61 -21.67
C SER A 347 -20.36 -10.66 -21.35
N ILE A 348 -19.49 -11.06 -20.43
CA ILE A 348 -18.36 -10.24 -19.98
C ILE A 348 -17.06 -10.96 -20.31
N PHE A 349 -16.21 -10.32 -21.06
CA PHE A 349 -14.92 -10.90 -21.47
C PHE A 349 -13.83 -9.84 -21.53
N ARG A 350 -12.59 -10.33 -21.47
CA ARG A 350 -11.41 -9.48 -21.55
C ARG A 350 -10.92 -9.39 -22.98
N GLY A 351 -10.42 -8.22 -23.38
CA GLY A 351 -9.80 -8.06 -24.69
C GLY A 351 -8.53 -8.89 -24.87
N LYS A 352 -7.98 -8.85 -26.07
CA LYS A 352 -6.83 -9.65 -26.51
C LYS A 352 -5.51 -8.97 -26.12
N ALA A 353 -4.53 -9.76 -25.69
CA ALA A 353 -3.15 -9.27 -25.55
C ALA A 353 -2.56 -9.00 -26.95
N VAL A 354 -2.08 -7.77 -27.14
CA VAL A 354 -1.45 -7.32 -28.38
C VAL A 354 0.04 -7.14 -28.14
N SER A 355 0.87 -7.95 -28.80
CA SER A 355 2.33 -7.93 -28.65
C SER A 355 3.03 -7.05 -29.70
N HIS A 356 2.43 -6.91 -30.87
CA HIS A 356 2.98 -6.13 -31.97
C HIS A 356 1.92 -5.18 -32.52
N LYS A 357 2.31 -3.93 -32.72
CA LYS A 357 1.50 -2.90 -33.34
C LYS A 357 2.00 -2.66 -34.76
N ASP A 358 1.10 -2.54 -35.71
CA ASP A 358 1.38 -2.17 -37.08
C ASP A 358 0.46 -1.02 -37.49
N PRO A 359 0.97 0.21 -37.69
CA PRO A 359 0.15 1.36 -38.06
C PRO A 359 -0.66 1.17 -39.35
N THR A 360 -0.28 0.21 -40.19
CA THR A 360 -0.96 -0.14 -41.45
C THR A 360 -1.88 -1.34 -41.31
N GLY A 361 -1.97 -1.90 -40.12
CA GLY A 361 -2.73 -3.11 -39.82
C GLY A 361 -4.22 -2.99 -40.09
N ASN A 362 -4.84 -4.12 -40.37
CA ASN A 362 -6.24 -4.24 -40.77
C ASN A 362 -7.23 -4.18 -39.60
N ILE A 363 -6.77 -4.24 -38.35
CA ILE A 363 -7.61 -4.32 -37.15
C ILE A 363 -7.26 -3.19 -36.18
N GLY A 364 -8.27 -2.40 -35.79
CA GLY A 364 -8.14 -1.37 -34.76
C GLY A 364 -8.13 -1.95 -33.34
N VAL A 365 -7.31 -1.37 -32.44
CA VAL A 365 -7.20 -1.80 -31.04
C VAL A 365 -7.60 -0.68 -30.11
N VAL A 366 -8.66 -0.90 -29.35
CA VAL A 366 -9.10 0.04 -28.31
C VAL A 366 -8.34 -0.24 -27.02
N ASN A 367 -7.50 0.70 -26.62
CA ASN A 367 -6.75 0.69 -25.36
C ASN A 367 -7.47 1.52 -24.30
N ILE A 368 -7.01 1.42 -23.03
CA ILE A 368 -7.51 2.27 -21.92
C ILE A 368 -7.42 3.76 -22.27
N SER A 369 -6.33 4.19 -22.90
CA SER A 369 -6.10 5.57 -23.30
C SER A 369 -7.12 6.12 -24.28
N ASN A 370 -7.77 5.24 -25.04
CA ASN A 370 -8.81 5.63 -25.99
C ASN A 370 -10.20 5.79 -25.34
N ILE A 371 -10.39 5.26 -24.11
CA ILE A 371 -11.65 5.38 -23.37
C ILE A 371 -11.66 6.75 -22.67
N GLY A 372 -12.30 7.72 -23.29
CA GLY A 372 -12.49 9.06 -22.75
C GLY A 372 -13.54 9.09 -21.64
N GLU A 373 -13.82 10.29 -21.15
CA GLU A 373 -14.83 10.49 -20.10
C GLU A 373 -16.25 10.19 -20.63
N TYR A 374 -16.48 10.43 -21.90
CA TYR A 374 -17.80 10.34 -22.51
C TYR A 374 -17.86 9.36 -23.68
N GLU A 375 -16.82 9.28 -24.46
CA GLU A 375 -16.77 8.52 -25.72
C GLU A 375 -15.40 7.91 -25.93
N ILE A 376 -15.32 7.00 -26.92
CA ILE A 376 -14.05 6.40 -27.35
C ILE A 376 -13.40 7.33 -28.37
N ASP A 377 -12.13 7.64 -28.19
CA ASP A 377 -11.33 8.35 -29.18
C ASP A 377 -10.85 7.37 -30.26
N TYR A 378 -11.52 7.37 -31.38
CA TYR A 378 -11.18 6.53 -32.53
C TYR A 378 -10.05 7.10 -33.40
N SER A 379 -9.66 8.36 -33.19
CA SER A 379 -8.61 9.01 -33.98
C SER A 379 -7.20 8.55 -33.63
N SER A 380 -7.03 7.98 -32.45
CA SER A 380 -5.74 7.56 -31.88
C SER A 380 -5.63 6.06 -31.61
N LEU A 381 -6.43 5.24 -32.32
CA LEU A 381 -6.36 3.79 -32.16
C LEU A 381 -5.01 3.24 -32.63
N ASP A 382 -4.48 2.32 -31.86
CA ASP A 382 -3.43 1.42 -32.38
C ASP A 382 -4.03 0.46 -33.41
N HIS A 383 -3.21 -0.02 -34.34
CA HIS A 383 -3.59 -1.02 -35.31
C HIS A 383 -2.69 -2.23 -35.21
N LEU A 384 -3.17 -3.37 -35.66
CA LEU A 384 -2.40 -4.60 -35.84
C LEU A 384 -2.80 -5.31 -37.13
N GLU A 385 -1.85 -6.03 -37.70
CA GLU A 385 -2.11 -6.97 -38.79
C GLU A 385 -2.29 -8.36 -38.20
N GLU A 386 -3.47 -8.95 -38.34
CA GLU A 386 -3.74 -10.29 -37.82
C GLU A 386 -4.82 -10.97 -38.67
N GLU A 387 -4.78 -12.30 -38.70
CA GLU A 387 -5.81 -13.09 -39.37
C GLU A 387 -7.13 -13.00 -38.60
N GLU A 388 -8.22 -12.75 -39.29
CA GLU A 388 -9.54 -12.55 -38.70
C GLU A 388 -9.95 -13.71 -37.78
N ARG A 389 -9.63 -14.96 -38.15
CA ARG A 389 -9.95 -16.15 -37.33
C ARG A 389 -9.34 -16.13 -35.93
N LYS A 390 -8.18 -15.45 -35.74
CA LYS A 390 -7.51 -15.36 -34.45
C LYS A 390 -8.08 -14.28 -33.53
N VAL A 391 -8.87 -13.39 -34.08
CA VAL A 391 -9.50 -12.28 -33.37
C VAL A 391 -11.01 -12.38 -33.29
N THR A 392 -11.64 -13.33 -34.00
CA THR A 392 -13.10 -13.48 -34.10
C THR A 392 -13.80 -13.43 -32.73
N ASN A 393 -13.25 -14.08 -31.73
CA ASN A 393 -13.82 -14.10 -30.38
C ASN A 393 -13.62 -12.79 -29.59
N TYR A 394 -12.82 -11.87 -30.10
CA TYR A 394 -12.50 -10.59 -29.46
C TYR A 394 -13.06 -9.40 -30.22
N LEU A 395 -13.70 -9.63 -31.38
CA LEU A 395 -14.27 -8.56 -32.19
C LEU A 395 -15.33 -7.79 -31.41
N LEU A 396 -15.17 -6.49 -31.38
CA LEU A 396 -16.16 -5.57 -30.84
C LEU A 396 -17.35 -5.47 -31.79
N LYS A 397 -18.52 -5.30 -31.21
CA LYS A 397 -19.77 -5.09 -31.91
C LYS A 397 -20.34 -3.73 -31.52
N ASP A 398 -21.14 -3.15 -32.41
CA ASP A 398 -21.88 -1.93 -32.09
C ASP A 398 -22.68 -2.11 -30.80
N GLY A 399 -22.58 -1.16 -29.89
CA GLY A 399 -23.24 -1.21 -28.59
C GLY A 399 -22.49 -1.96 -27.48
N ASP A 400 -21.29 -2.52 -27.69
CA ASP A 400 -20.49 -3.08 -26.59
C ASP A 400 -20.08 -1.99 -25.59
N LEU A 401 -20.22 -2.25 -24.30
CA LEU A 401 -19.73 -1.35 -23.24
C LEU A 401 -18.29 -1.73 -22.86
N LEU A 402 -17.40 -0.76 -22.91
CA LEU A 402 -15.99 -0.93 -22.59
C LEU A 402 -15.65 -0.31 -21.22
N ILE A 403 -14.95 -1.07 -20.39
CA ILE A 403 -14.48 -0.65 -19.05
C ILE A 403 -12.97 -0.89 -18.96
N PRO A 404 -12.17 0.09 -18.49
CA PRO A 404 -10.77 -0.15 -18.13
C PRO A 404 -10.65 -1.24 -17.06
N ALA A 405 -9.86 -2.26 -17.34
CA ALA A 405 -9.55 -3.30 -16.35
C ALA A 405 -8.51 -2.85 -15.32
N ARG A 406 -7.79 -1.74 -15.58
CA ARG A 406 -6.70 -1.23 -14.75
C ARG A 406 -6.77 0.28 -14.59
N GLY A 407 -6.27 0.75 -13.44
CA GLY A 407 -6.16 2.18 -13.11
C GLY A 407 -7.21 2.65 -12.12
N THR A 408 -7.06 3.86 -11.62
CA THR A 408 -7.95 4.47 -10.62
C THR A 408 -9.14 5.19 -11.26
N ALA A 409 -9.02 5.63 -12.51
CA ALA A 409 -10.10 6.31 -13.24
C ALA A 409 -10.98 5.28 -13.93
N ILE A 410 -12.14 5.00 -13.34
CA ILE A 410 -13.17 4.15 -13.97
C ILE A 410 -14.01 5.03 -14.90
N ARG A 411 -13.91 4.73 -16.18
CA ARG A 411 -14.68 5.36 -17.24
C ARG A 411 -15.35 4.26 -18.04
N VAL A 412 -16.58 4.49 -18.46
CA VAL A 412 -17.32 3.54 -19.29
C VAL A 412 -17.72 4.20 -20.60
N ALA A 413 -17.50 3.53 -21.70
CA ALA A 413 -17.87 4.05 -23.01
C ALA A 413 -18.47 2.96 -23.89
N ILE A 414 -19.45 3.35 -24.72
CA ILE A 414 -20.10 2.45 -25.67
C ILE A 414 -19.31 2.47 -26.97
N PHE A 415 -18.95 1.28 -27.46
CA PHE A 415 -18.30 1.12 -28.75
C PHE A 415 -19.30 1.36 -29.87
N LYS A 416 -18.88 2.15 -30.87
CA LYS A 416 -19.59 2.36 -32.13
C LYS A 416 -18.84 1.68 -33.25
N GLU A 417 -19.55 0.97 -34.09
CA GLU A 417 -18.99 0.25 -35.21
C GLU A 417 -18.14 1.16 -36.12
N GLN A 418 -16.98 0.69 -36.52
CA GLN A 418 -16.04 1.38 -37.39
C GLN A 418 -16.04 0.75 -38.78
N ILE A 419 -15.43 1.42 -39.74
CA ILE A 419 -15.28 0.91 -41.13
C ILE A 419 -14.31 -0.28 -41.23
N TYR A 420 -13.59 -0.60 -40.18
CA TYR A 420 -12.68 -1.72 -40.04
C TYR A 420 -12.96 -2.46 -38.74
N PRO A 421 -12.63 -3.77 -38.67
CA PRO A 421 -12.83 -4.54 -37.44
C PRO A 421 -11.98 -3.98 -36.29
N CYS A 422 -12.56 -3.98 -35.09
CA CYS A 422 -11.89 -3.53 -33.88
C CYS A 422 -11.92 -4.62 -32.79
N ILE A 423 -10.89 -4.63 -31.96
CA ILE A 423 -10.82 -5.42 -30.74
C ILE A 423 -10.47 -4.53 -29.54
N ALA A 424 -10.78 -4.98 -28.34
CA ALA A 424 -10.27 -4.36 -27.13
C ALA A 424 -8.90 -4.98 -26.76
N SER A 425 -8.00 -4.17 -26.18
CA SER A 425 -6.75 -4.68 -25.60
C SER A 425 -7.02 -5.47 -24.32
N SER A 426 -6.05 -6.29 -23.88
CA SER A 426 -6.17 -7.10 -22.66
C SER A 426 -6.36 -6.29 -21.36
N ASN A 427 -6.19 -4.98 -21.40
CA ASN A 427 -6.43 -4.08 -20.28
C ASN A 427 -7.84 -3.45 -20.27
N VAL A 428 -8.70 -3.88 -21.20
CA VAL A 428 -10.09 -3.44 -21.32
C VAL A 428 -11.02 -4.65 -21.18
N ILE A 429 -12.09 -4.49 -20.44
CA ILE A 429 -13.17 -5.47 -20.31
C ILE A 429 -14.35 -5.00 -21.19
N VAL A 430 -14.94 -5.96 -21.88
CA VAL A 430 -16.09 -5.77 -22.76
C VAL A 430 -17.33 -6.37 -22.11
N ILE A 431 -18.40 -5.61 -22.04
CA ILE A 431 -19.72 -6.05 -21.59
C ILE A 431 -20.67 -5.97 -22.78
N ARG A 432 -21.26 -7.09 -23.13
CA ARG A 432 -22.19 -7.23 -24.26
C ARG A 432 -23.51 -7.81 -23.76
N ALA A 433 -24.62 -7.14 -24.00
CA ALA A 433 -25.93 -7.68 -23.69
C ALA A 433 -26.15 -9.05 -24.37
N ILE A 434 -26.72 -10.00 -23.64
CA ILE A 434 -27.04 -11.33 -24.19
C ILE A 434 -28.25 -11.24 -25.11
N ASP A 435 -29.24 -10.44 -24.72
CA ASP A 435 -30.48 -10.20 -25.46
C ASP A 435 -31.04 -8.81 -25.18
N GLU A 436 -32.25 -8.55 -25.60
CA GLU A 436 -32.93 -7.25 -25.46
C GLU A 436 -33.41 -6.95 -24.03
N SER A 437 -33.20 -7.85 -23.07
CA SER A 437 -33.58 -7.63 -21.66
C SER A 437 -32.74 -6.55 -20.97
N LEU A 438 -31.53 -6.30 -21.48
CA LEU A 438 -30.61 -5.26 -20.99
C LEU A 438 -30.30 -4.24 -22.08
N SER A 439 -30.63 -3.00 -21.84
CA SER A 439 -30.16 -1.85 -22.62
C SER A 439 -28.77 -1.45 -22.19
N ILE A 440 -27.78 -1.47 -23.10
CA ILE A 440 -26.41 -1.05 -22.80
C ILE A 440 -26.33 0.45 -22.49
N THR A 441 -27.16 1.29 -23.13
CA THR A 441 -27.23 2.72 -22.80
C THR A 441 -27.73 2.94 -21.37
N TYR A 442 -28.72 2.14 -20.93
CA TYR A 442 -29.19 2.16 -19.56
C TYR A 442 -28.09 1.69 -18.58
N LEU A 443 -27.38 0.62 -18.92
CA LEU A 443 -26.25 0.12 -18.10
C LEU A 443 -25.14 1.16 -17.99
N LYS A 444 -24.81 1.85 -19.08
CA LYS A 444 -23.84 2.96 -19.06
C LYS A 444 -24.28 4.07 -18.11
N LEU A 445 -25.54 4.49 -18.20
CA LEU A 445 -26.10 5.47 -17.28
C LEU A 445 -25.98 5.02 -15.83
N PHE A 446 -26.30 3.77 -15.53
CA PHE A 446 -26.17 3.24 -14.18
C PHE A 446 -24.73 3.33 -13.69
N PHE A 447 -23.75 2.91 -14.49
CA PHE A 447 -22.34 3.01 -14.12
C PHE A 447 -21.78 4.44 -14.07
N ASP A 448 -22.38 5.38 -14.80
CA ASP A 448 -22.06 6.81 -14.71
C ASP A 448 -22.67 7.47 -13.47
N SER A 449 -23.70 6.86 -12.87
CA SER A 449 -24.32 7.37 -11.65
C SER A 449 -23.39 7.27 -10.44
N PRO A 450 -23.57 8.11 -9.39
CA PRO A 450 -22.76 8.02 -8.18
C PRO A 450 -22.73 6.62 -7.57
N LEU A 451 -23.88 5.94 -7.49
CA LEU A 451 -23.99 4.59 -6.96
C LEU A 451 -23.24 3.58 -7.84
N GLY A 452 -23.47 3.58 -9.14
CA GLY A 452 -22.82 2.64 -10.06
C GLY A 452 -21.30 2.82 -10.09
N ARG A 453 -20.81 4.06 -10.04
CA ARG A 453 -19.37 4.37 -9.93
C ARG A 453 -18.77 3.81 -8.63
N LYS A 454 -19.42 4.02 -7.50
CA LYS A 454 -19.01 3.44 -6.21
C LYS A 454 -18.90 1.92 -6.29
N MET A 455 -19.92 1.27 -6.87
CA MET A 455 -19.94 -0.18 -7.04
C MET A 455 -18.79 -0.69 -7.91
N LEU A 456 -18.39 0.01 -8.94
CA LEU A 456 -17.23 -0.33 -9.76
C LEU A 456 -15.91 -0.13 -9.00
N ILE A 457 -15.79 0.95 -8.22
CA ILE A 457 -14.60 1.25 -7.40
C ILE A 457 -14.41 0.15 -6.34
N THR A 458 -15.46 -0.23 -5.65
CA THR A 458 -15.40 -1.25 -4.57
C THR A 458 -15.06 -2.65 -5.09
N ARG A 459 -15.21 -2.90 -6.39
CA ARG A 459 -14.80 -4.16 -7.05
C ARG A 459 -13.36 -4.13 -7.56
N GLN A 460 -12.65 -2.99 -7.41
CA GLN A 460 -11.23 -2.93 -7.75
C GLN A 460 -10.38 -3.61 -6.67
N GLN A 461 -9.41 -4.38 -7.10
CA GLN A 461 -8.46 -5.10 -6.24
C GLN A 461 -7.03 -4.86 -6.74
N GLY A 462 -6.08 -4.79 -5.84
CA GLY A 462 -4.67 -4.67 -6.18
C GLY A 462 -3.87 -3.97 -5.09
N THR A 463 -2.57 -4.21 -5.08
CA THR A 463 -1.63 -3.61 -4.11
C THR A 463 -0.90 -2.39 -4.67
N ALA A 464 -0.49 -2.45 -5.94
CA ALA A 464 0.24 -1.38 -6.62
C ALA A 464 -0.55 -0.76 -7.78
N VAL A 465 -1.32 -1.59 -8.49
CA VAL A 465 -2.21 -1.16 -9.58
C VAL A 465 -3.59 -1.76 -9.33
N MET A 466 -4.58 -0.89 -9.23
CA MET A 466 -5.97 -1.30 -9.05
C MET A 466 -6.48 -1.98 -10.33
N ASN A 467 -7.14 -3.13 -10.16
CA ASN A 467 -7.70 -3.92 -11.24
C ASN A 467 -9.13 -4.34 -10.93
N ILE A 468 -9.98 -4.31 -11.93
CA ILE A 468 -11.29 -4.98 -11.91
C ILE A 468 -11.15 -6.31 -12.66
N SER A 469 -11.65 -7.41 -12.07
CA SER A 469 -11.74 -8.69 -12.76
C SER A 469 -13.12 -8.85 -13.41
N TYR A 470 -13.17 -9.60 -14.53
CA TYR A 470 -14.46 -9.95 -15.14
C TYR A 470 -15.34 -10.79 -14.19
N LYS A 471 -14.75 -11.53 -13.27
CA LYS A 471 -15.48 -12.30 -12.25
C LYS A 471 -16.22 -11.38 -11.29
N GLU A 472 -15.57 -10.33 -10.81
CA GLU A 472 -16.22 -9.35 -9.93
C GLU A 472 -17.35 -8.62 -10.65
N LEU A 473 -17.16 -8.26 -11.93
CA LEU A 473 -18.21 -7.64 -12.73
C LEU A 473 -19.41 -8.56 -12.97
N ASN A 474 -19.21 -9.88 -13.15
CA ASN A 474 -20.30 -10.84 -13.30
C ASN A 474 -21.24 -10.83 -12.08
N ASN A 475 -20.68 -10.65 -10.89
CA ASN A 475 -21.42 -10.71 -9.62
C ASN A 475 -22.00 -9.35 -9.16
N ILE A 476 -21.82 -8.29 -9.95
CA ILE A 476 -22.45 -6.99 -9.63
C ILE A 476 -23.96 -7.11 -9.82
N GLU A 477 -24.71 -6.80 -8.76
CA GLU A 477 -26.16 -6.62 -8.86
C GLU A 477 -26.46 -5.25 -9.49
N ILE A 478 -27.20 -5.26 -10.57
CA ILE A 478 -27.68 -4.08 -11.26
C ILE A 478 -29.21 -3.95 -11.13
N PRO A 479 -29.76 -2.72 -11.09
CA PRO A 479 -31.20 -2.55 -11.23
C PRO A 479 -31.61 -2.93 -12.66
N LEU A 480 -32.61 -3.77 -12.77
CA LEU A 480 -33.12 -4.24 -14.08
C LEU A 480 -34.64 -4.02 -14.15
N PRO A 481 -35.10 -2.77 -14.37
CA PRO A 481 -36.51 -2.49 -14.59
C PRO A 481 -37.00 -3.07 -15.94
N SER A 482 -38.27 -2.92 -16.25
CA SER A 482 -38.81 -3.38 -17.54
C SER A 482 -38.05 -2.78 -18.72
N VAL A 483 -38.01 -3.48 -19.84
CA VAL A 483 -37.34 -3.01 -21.09
C VAL A 483 -37.86 -1.64 -21.51
N GLU A 484 -39.17 -1.39 -21.37
CA GLU A 484 -39.78 -0.10 -21.70
C GLU A 484 -39.31 1.02 -20.78
N GLU A 485 -39.17 0.76 -19.47
CA GLU A 485 -38.63 1.74 -18.51
C GLU A 485 -37.15 2.02 -18.78
N GLN A 486 -36.35 0.96 -19.05
CA GLN A 486 -34.94 1.13 -19.44
C GLN A 486 -34.81 2.03 -20.67
N LYS A 487 -35.66 1.83 -21.66
CA LYS A 487 -35.68 2.64 -22.89
C LYS A 487 -36.03 4.09 -22.60
N GLN A 488 -37.07 4.36 -21.83
CA GLN A 488 -37.47 5.73 -21.46
C GLN A 488 -36.34 6.47 -20.70
N ILE A 489 -35.69 5.76 -19.77
CA ILE A 489 -34.53 6.28 -18.99
C ILE A 489 -33.34 6.54 -19.93
N ALA A 490 -33.01 5.60 -20.82
CA ALA A 490 -31.92 5.71 -21.78
C ALA A 490 -32.12 6.85 -22.78
N ASP A 491 -33.35 7.01 -23.29
CA ASP A 491 -33.69 8.09 -24.22
C ASP A 491 -33.58 9.47 -23.53
N THR A 492 -34.02 9.58 -22.28
CA THR A 492 -33.88 10.81 -21.50
C THR A 492 -32.42 11.13 -21.25
N TYR A 493 -31.63 10.13 -20.79
CA TYR A 493 -30.20 10.29 -20.59
C TYR A 493 -29.49 10.75 -21.86
N THR A 494 -29.72 10.09 -22.97
CA THR A 494 -29.06 10.40 -24.25
C THR A 494 -29.34 11.84 -24.64
N ARG A 495 -30.60 12.28 -24.54
CA ARG A 495 -30.99 13.67 -24.87
C ARG A 495 -30.28 14.70 -23.97
N GLU A 496 -30.34 14.51 -22.65
CA GLU A 496 -29.73 15.45 -21.71
C GLU A 496 -28.19 15.42 -21.82
N PHE A 497 -27.60 14.26 -22.11
CA PHE A 497 -26.18 14.14 -22.33
C PHE A 497 -25.67 14.84 -23.58
N GLU A 498 -26.43 14.81 -24.67
CA GLU A 498 -26.13 15.61 -25.88
C GLU A 498 -26.18 17.11 -25.60
N VAL A 499 -27.18 17.57 -24.83
CA VAL A 499 -27.26 18.98 -24.40
C VAL A 499 -26.02 19.34 -23.54
N TYR A 500 -25.66 18.47 -22.60
CA TYR A 500 -24.49 18.69 -21.75
C TYR A 500 -23.19 18.79 -22.56
N LYS A 501 -22.94 17.85 -23.48
CA LYS A 501 -21.75 17.88 -24.35
C LYS A 501 -21.67 19.17 -25.17
N LYS A 502 -22.78 19.56 -25.78
CA LYS A 502 -22.85 20.78 -26.57
C LYS A 502 -22.54 22.01 -25.73
N THR A 503 -23.08 22.09 -24.51
CA THR A 503 -22.84 23.21 -23.60
C THR A 503 -21.38 23.33 -23.20
N ILE A 504 -20.72 22.21 -22.89
CA ILE A 504 -19.28 22.19 -22.59
C ILE A 504 -18.47 22.65 -23.80
N GLN A 505 -18.73 22.12 -24.97
CA GLN A 505 -18.01 22.46 -26.19
C GLN A 505 -18.15 23.95 -26.54
N GLU A 506 -19.33 24.52 -26.36
CA GLU A 506 -19.59 25.96 -26.55
C GLU A 506 -18.81 26.80 -25.51
N ALA A 507 -18.79 26.36 -24.24
CA ALA A 507 -18.06 27.04 -23.18
C ALA A 507 -16.52 27.00 -23.40
N GLU A 508 -15.98 25.85 -23.79
CA GLU A 508 -14.56 25.68 -24.11
C GLU A 508 -14.14 26.49 -25.33
N SER A 509 -14.96 26.49 -26.39
CA SER A 509 -14.71 27.28 -27.60
C SER A 509 -14.70 28.78 -27.29
N ARG A 510 -15.67 29.26 -26.49
CA ARG A 510 -15.72 30.66 -26.04
C ARG A 510 -14.48 31.02 -25.21
N TRP A 511 -14.09 30.15 -24.26
CA TRP A 511 -12.93 30.39 -23.43
C TRP A 511 -11.62 30.44 -24.25
N SER A 512 -11.45 29.52 -25.21
CA SER A 512 -10.31 29.50 -26.13
C SER A 512 -10.23 30.77 -26.98
N SER A 513 -11.37 31.27 -27.45
CA SER A 513 -11.43 32.54 -28.21
C SER A 513 -11.02 33.74 -27.35
N VAL A 514 -11.50 33.80 -26.11
CA VAL A 514 -11.12 34.89 -25.16
C VAL A 514 -9.63 34.83 -24.85
N LEU A 515 -9.06 33.64 -24.65
CA LEU A 515 -7.60 33.49 -24.40
C LEU A 515 -6.78 33.95 -25.61
N ALA A 516 -7.20 33.60 -26.83
CA ALA A 516 -6.54 34.04 -28.05
C ALA A 516 -6.57 35.59 -28.20
N GLU A 517 -7.73 36.22 -27.96
CA GLU A 517 -7.82 37.68 -27.96
C GLU A 517 -6.95 38.36 -26.90
N LEU A 518 -6.87 37.79 -25.70
CA LEU A 518 -6.03 38.31 -24.63
C LEU A 518 -4.55 38.13 -24.97
N GLN A 519 -4.17 37.02 -25.58
CA GLN A 519 -2.79 36.79 -26.02
C GLN A 519 -2.35 37.80 -27.10
N GLU A 520 -3.22 38.20 -28.00
CA GLU A 520 -2.93 39.25 -29.02
C GLU A 520 -2.68 40.64 -28.40
N ARG A 521 -3.13 40.86 -27.16
CA ARG A 521 -2.94 42.14 -26.43
C ARG A 521 -1.70 42.16 -25.54
N ILE A 522 -1.03 41.04 -25.35
CA ILE A 522 0.21 40.91 -24.61
C ILE A 522 1.40 40.97 -25.56
#